data_a3ad71e26b188fa7a74728e6ef6f37bd
#
_entry.id   a3ad71e26b188fa7a74728e6ef6f37bd
#
_cell.length_a   1.000
_cell.length_b   1.000
_cell.length_c   1.000
_cell.angle_alpha   90.00
_cell.angle_beta   90.00
_cell.angle_gamma   90.00
#
_symmetry.space_group_name_H-M   'P 1'
#
loop_
_entity.id
_entity.type
_entity.pdbx_description
1 polymer ?
#
loop_
_entity_poly.entity_id
_entity_poly.type
_entity_poly.pdbx_seq_one_letter_code
_entity_poly.pdbx_strand_id
1 'polypeptide(L)'
;MKDLILVQHASGAPGLRFLGMGPRFIPKRGIRKLQVLLDRNTSWATKRNEHNIRRMLSKSDAIVSVWKGNKLIGFGRATSDRIYRAVLWDIVVEKSYQRSGVGKLIVTSLLSNRLIANAEKIYVMTTEFANFYKRMGFQLEKNQNLMILLKNNP
;
A
#
# COMPACT_ATOMS: atom_id res chain seq x y z
N MET A 1 -17.84 10.95 -1.91
CA MET A 1 -17.12 9.78 -1.33
C MET A 1 -18.02 8.92 -0.43
N LYS A 2 -19.34 8.98 -0.69
CA LYS A 2 -20.27 8.06 -0.02
C LYS A 2 -19.92 6.62 -0.44
N ASP A 3 -19.92 5.69 0.53
CA ASP A 3 -19.75 4.25 0.37
C ASP A 3 -18.31 3.72 0.15
N LEU A 4 -17.28 4.48 0.48
CA LEU A 4 -15.91 3.96 0.53
C LEU A 4 -15.60 3.41 1.92
N ILE A 5 -15.01 2.21 1.95
CA ILE A 5 -14.58 1.56 3.19
C ILE A 5 -13.05 1.48 3.16
N LEU A 6 -12.40 2.14 4.12
CA LEU A 6 -10.97 1.99 4.37
C LEU A 6 -10.77 0.94 5.45
N VAL A 7 -9.85 0.02 5.21
CA VAL A 7 -9.48 -1.04 6.14
C VAL A 7 -8.00 -0.97 6.44
N GLN A 8 -7.66 -0.85 7.73
CA GLN A 8 -6.32 -1.08 8.23
C GLN A 8 -6.22 -2.55 8.66
N HIS A 9 -5.25 -3.27 8.09
CA HIS A 9 -5.05 -4.69 8.39
C HIS A 9 -4.05 -4.87 9.52
N ALA A 10 -4.20 -5.98 10.26
CA ALA A 10 -3.24 -6.33 11.29
C ALA A 10 -1.83 -6.57 10.67
N SER A 11 -0.79 -6.12 11.38
CA SER A 11 0.59 -6.38 11.01
C SER A 11 0.85 -7.88 10.92
N GLY A 12 1.58 -8.31 9.89
CA GLY A 12 1.94 -9.71 9.68
C GLY A 12 0.79 -10.61 9.24
N ALA A 13 -0.39 -10.06 8.93
CA ALA A 13 -1.51 -10.86 8.43
C ALA A 13 -1.18 -11.47 7.06
N PRO A 14 -1.37 -12.80 6.85
CA PRO A 14 -1.00 -13.45 5.59
C PRO A 14 -2.02 -13.20 4.47
N GLY A 15 -2.83 -12.19 4.58
CA GLY A 15 -3.84 -11.83 3.61
C GLY A 15 -4.63 -10.59 4.03
N LEU A 16 -5.44 -10.10 3.10
CA LEU A 16 -6.39 -9.03 3.38
C LEU A 16 -7.55 -9.62 4.20
N ARG A 17 -7.36 -9.73 5.50
CA ARG A 17 -8.39 -10.20 6.42
C ARG A 17 -9.13 -9.02 7.00
N PHE A 18 -10.43 -8.97 6.79
CA PHE A 18 -11.33 -7.99 7.40
C PHE A 18 -11.81 -8.46 8.78
N LEU A 19 -10.89 -8.88 9.64
CA LEU A 19 -11.22 -9.25 11.00
C LEU A 19 -11.85 -8.06 11.72
N GLY A 20 -13.08 -8.24 12.20
CA GLY A 20 -13.80 -7.24 12.97
C GLY A 20 -14.82 -6.41 12.22
N MET A 21 -14.98 -6.56 10.92
CA MET A 21 -15.98 -5.79 10.16
C MET A 21 -17.27 -6.56 9.85
N GLY A 22 -17.51 -7.68 10.53
CA GLY A 22 -18.73 -8.48 10.43
C GLY A 22 -18.76 -9.44 9.24
N PRO A 23 -19.77 -10.34 9.19
CA PRO A 23 -19.82 -11.45 8.23
C PRO A 23 -19.99 -11.03 6.76
N ARG A 24 -20.34 -9.78 6.51
CA ARG A 24 -20.53 -9.24 5.14
C ARG A 24 -19.23 -8.75 4.50
N PHE A 25 -18.13 -8.70 5.22
CA PHE A 25 -16.87 -8.11 4.78
C PHE A 25 -15.71 -9.09 4.66
N ILE A 26 -15.98 -10.37 4.47
CA ILE A 26 -14.95 -11.30 4.03
C ILE A 26 -14.82 -11.13 2.51
N PRO A 27 -13.74 -10.52 2.00
CA PRO A 27 -13.58 -10.37 0.57
C PRO A 27 -13.31 -11.74 -0.01
N LYS A 28 -14.29 -12.28 -0.69
CA LYS A 28 -14.04 -13.45 -1.52
C LYS A 28 -12.88 -13.11 -2.46
N ARG A 29 -11.80 -13.91 -2.38
CA ARG A 29 -10.61 -13.75 -3.25
C ARG A 29 -9.87 -12.40 -3.11
N GLY A 30 -9.70 -11.88 -1.89
CA GLY A 30 -9.04 -10.60 -1.65
C GLY A 30 -7.65 -10.50 -2.28
N ILE A 31 -6.84 -11.57 -2.20
CA ILE A 31 -5.50 -11.62 -2.81
C ILE A 31 -5.58 -11.50 -4.34
N ARG A 32 -6.51 -12.22 -4.99
CA ARG A 32 -6.71 -12.09 -6.44
C ARG A 32 -7.17 -10.70 -6.84
N LYS A 33 -8.02 -10.05 -6.04
CA LYS A 33 -8.43 -8.66 -6.28
C LYS A 33 -7.25 -7.70 -6.18
N LEU A 34 -6.34 -7.94 -5.23
CA LEU A 34 -5.10 -7.16 -5.12
C LEU A 34 -4.19 -7.40 -6.34
N GLN A 35 -4.01 -8.65 -6.75
CA GLN A 35 -3.26 -8.98 -7.97
C GLN A 35 -3.82 -8.24 -9.19
N VAL A 36 -5.13 -8.28 -9.40
CA VAL A 36 -5.80 -7.60 -10.52
C VAL A 36 -5.64 -6.07 -10.41
N LEU A 37 -5.73 -5.50 -9.21
CA LEU A 37 -5.53 -4.06 -9.01
C LEU A 37 -4.11 -3.65 -9.40
N LEU A 38 -3.09 -4.42 -8.98
CA LEU A 38 -1.69 -4.18 -9.33
C LEU A 38 -1.45 -4.32 -10.83
N ASP A 39 -1.90 -5.43 -11.44
CA ASP A 39 -1.69 -5.71 -12.86
C ASP A 39 -2.29 -4.62 -13.78
N ARG A 40 -3.44 -4.07 -13.40
CA ARG A 40 -4.14 -3.08 -14.21
C ARG A 40 -3.63 -1.65 -14.04
N ASN A 41 -3.04 -1.34 -12.91
CA ASN A 41 -2.78 0.05 -12.53
C ASN A 41 -1.30 0.36 -12.28
N THR A 42 -0.41 -0.64 -12.40
CA THR A 42 1.03 -0.43 -12.21
C THR A 42 1.83 -1.08 -13.33
N SER A 43 3.03 -0.59 -13.59
CA SER A 43 4.01 -1.25 -14.46
C SER A 43 5.05 -2.06 -13.69
N TRP A 44 5.28 -1.71 -12.43
CA TRP A 44 6.35 -2.30 -11.60
C TRP A 44 5.90 -3.50 -10.76
N ALA A 45 4.61 -3.75 -10.62
CA ALA A 45 4.05 -4.80 -9.77
C ALA A 45 3.19 -5.81 -10.54
N THR A 46 3.35 -5.87 -11.86
CA THR A 46 2.62 -6.82 -12.72
C THR A 46 3.13 -8.25 -12.54
N LYS A 47 2.26 -9.22 -12.82
CA LYS A 47 2.58 -10.67 -12.83
C LYS A 47 3.07 -11.24 -11.49
N ARG A 48 2.82 -10.56 -10.38
CA ARG A 48 3.08 -11.11 -9.05
C ARG A 48 2.08 -12.25 -8.78
N ASN A 49 2.59 -13.44 -8.44
CA ASN A 49 1.72 -14.56 -8.10
C ASN A 49 1.11 -14.40 -6.69
N GLU A 50 -0.03 -15.07 -6.45
CA GLU A 50 -0.77 -14.96 -5.18
C GLU A 50 0.06 -15.43 -3.97
N HIS A 51 0.90 -16.45 -4.14
CA HIS A 51 1.76 -16.95 -3.05
C HIS A 51 2.75 -15.87 -2.59
N ASN A 52 3.42 -15.21 -3.52
CA ASN A 52 4.36 -14.14 -3.21
C ASN A 52 3.65 -12.89 -2.66
N ILE A 53 2.44 -12.57 -3.14
CA ILE A 53 1.62 -11.50 -2.54
C ILE A 53 1.31 -11.82 -1.07
N ARG A 54 0.92 -13.06 -0.73
CA ARG A 54 0.68 -13.47 0.67
C ARG A 54 1.93 -13.32 1.54
N ARG A 55 3.08 -13.75 1.04
CA ARG A 55 4.36 -13.60 1.74
C ARG A 55 4.73 -12.12 1.93
N MET A 56 4.56 -11.31 0.91
CA MET A 56 4.78 -9.87 0.98
C MET A 56 3.90 -9.21 2.06
N LEU A 57 2.60 -9.51 2.09
CA LEU A 57 1.68 -9.00 3.10
C LEU A 57 2.09 -9.43 4.51
N SER A 58 2.47 -10.68 4.71
CA SER A 58 2.92 -11.19 6.02
C SER A 58 4.20 -10.52 6.55
N LYS A 59 4.98 -9.87 5.68
CA LYS A 59 6.21 -9.14 6.02
C LYS A 59 6.01 -7.62 6.04
N SER A 60 4.77 -7.15 5.92
CA SER A 60 4.45 -5.72 5.99
C SER A 60 3.99 -5.33 7.40
N ASP A 61 4.49 -4.20 7.90
CA ASP A 61 4.13 -3.67 9.23
C ASP A 61 2.78 -2.98 9.22
N ALA A 62 2.47 -2.28 8.14
CA ALA A 62 1.17 -1.63 7.93
C ALA A 62 0.62 -1.96 6.54
N ILE A 63 -0.66 -2.25 6.48
CA ILE A 63 -1.38 -2.54 5.24
C ILE A 63 -2.71 -1.82 5.28
N VAL A 64 -3.03 -1.09 4.21
CA VAL A 64 -4.28 -0.36 4.03
C VAL A 64 -4.92 -0.77 2.72
N SER A 65 -6.21 -0.99 2.73
CA SER A 65 -7.02 -1.23 1.53
C SER A 65 -8.27 -0.35 1.52
N VAL A 66 -8.68 0.07 0.33
CA VAL A 66 -9.89 0.87 0.15
C VAL A 66 -10.84 0.13 -0.79
N TRP A 67 -12.09 0.05 -0.38
CA TRP A 67 -13.13 -0.73 -1.05
C TRP A 67 -14.33 0.12 -1.40
N LYS A 68 -14.96 -0.21 -2.53
CA LYS A 68 -16.31 0.23 -2.87
C LYS A 68 -17.17 -1.01 -3.12
N GLY A 69 -18.10 -1.28 -2.19
CA GLY A 69 -18.77 -2.57 -2.17
C GLY A 69 -17.77 -3.72 -2.13
N ASN A 70 -17.84 -4.63 -3.08
CA ASN A 70 -16.95 -5.79 -3.17
C ASN A 70 -15.71 -5.57 -4.07
N LYS A 71 -15.48 -4.33 -4.52
CA LYS A 71 -14.36 -3.97 -5.40
C LYS A 71 -13.23 -3.33 -4.60
N LEU A 72 -12.02 -3.88 -4.71
CA LEU A 72 -10.81 -3.25 -4.21
C LEU A 72 -10.41 -2.12 -5.17
N ILE A 73 -10.38 -0.88 -4.69
CA ILE A 73 -10.09 0.31 -5.50
C ILE A 73 -8.82 1.02 -5.11
N GLY A 74 -8.25 0.67 -3.95
CA GLY A 74 -6.99 1.26 -3.50
C GLY A 74 -6.27 0.34 -2.53
N PHE A 75 -4.95 0.40 -2.54
CA PHE A 75 -4.08 -0.39 -1.70
C PHE A 75 -2.79 0.37 -1.39
N GLY A 76 -2.22 0.10 -0.25
CA GLY A 76 -0.88 0.55 0.13
C GLY A 76 -0.36 -0.25 1.30
N ARG A 77 0.94 -0.34 1.43
CA ARG A 77 1.61 -0.99 2.54
C ARG A 77 2.87 -0.26 2.96
N ALA A 78 3.37 -0.55 4.15
CA ALA A 78 4.63 -0.03 4.64
C ALA A 78 5.41 -1.09 5.42
N THR A 79 6.73 -0.93 5.44
CA THR A 79 7.66 -1.66 6.31
C THR A 79 8.45 -0.67 7.15
N SER A 80 8.86 -1.05 8.36
CA SER A 80 9.55 -0.17 9.29
C SER A 80 10.41 -0.95 10.27
N ASP A 81 11.56 -0.38 10.67
CA ASP A 81 12.29 -0.81 11.86
C ASP A 81 11.65 -0.23 13.15
N ARG A 82 10.61 0.61 13.00
CA ARG A 82 9.82 1.26 14.06
C ARG A 82 10.57 2.34 14.85
N ILE A 83 11.78 2.69 14.45
CA ILE A 83 12.65 3.65 15.15
C ILE A 83 13.20 4.68 14.15
N TYR A 84 13.98 4.24 13.19
CA TYR A 84 14.72 5.13 12.31
C TYR A 84 14.13 5.24 10.91
N ARG A 85 13.67 4.12 10.34
CA ARG A 85 13.31 4.06 8.91
C ARG A 85 11.99 3.35 8.68
N ALA A 86 11.17 3.96 7.85
CA ALA A 86 10.00 3.32 7.26
C ALA A 86 9.97 3.58 5.75
N VAL A 87 9.36 2.68 5.01
CA VAL A 87 9.19 2.81 3.56
C VAL A 87 7.75 2.51 3.19
N LEU A 88 7.14 3.41 2.41
CA LEU A 88 5.84 3.17 1.80
C LEU A 88 6.03 2.42 0.48
N TRP A 89 5.25 1.36 0.30
CA TRP A 89 5.32 0.46 -0.85
C TRP A 89 3.97 0.29 -1.51
N ASP A 90 4.00 0.05 -2.81
CA ASP A 90 2.84 -0.42 -3.58
C ASP A 90 1.57 0.45 -3.38
N ILE A 91 1.73 1.77 -3.30
CA ILE A 91 0.60 2.70 -3.26
C ILE A 91 -0.07 2.71 -4.63
N VAL A 92 -1.27 2.16 -4.70
CA VAL A 92 -2.02 2.05 -5.96
C VAL A 92 -3.47 2.44 -5.77
N VAL A 93 -4.00 3.16 -6.74
CA VAL A 93 -5.42 3.53 -6.83
C VAL A 93 -5.91 3.19 -8.23
N GLU A 94 -7.05 2.52 -8.34
CA GLU A 94 -7.66 2.23 -9.62
C GLU A 94 -7.90 3.51 -10.43
N LYS A 95 -7.60 3.48 -11.72
CA LYS A 95 -7.62 4.65 -12.62
C LYS A 95 -8.90 5.48 -12.51
N SER A 96 -10.07 4.82 -12.45
CA SER A 96 -11.37 5.50 -12.32
C SER A 96 -11.60 6.21 -10.98
N TYR A 97 -10.76 5.96 -9.97
CA TYR A 97 -10.80 6.57 -8.64
C TYR A 97 -9.59 7.45 -8.32
N GLN A 98 -8.70 7.64 -9.28
CA GLN A 98 -7.61 8.60 -9.13
C GLN A 98 -8.14 10.03 -9.08
N ARG A 99 -7.37 10.93 -8.45
CA ARG A 99 -7.75 12.34 -8.22
C ARG A 99 -9.01 12.56 -7.37
N SER A 100 -9.58 11.50 -6.78
CA SER A 100 -10.75 11.56 -5.88
C SER A 100 -10.41 11.59 -4.39
N GLY A 101 -9.12 11.70 -4.04
CA GLY A 101 -8.66 11.70 -2.64
C GLY A 101 -8.32 10.32 -2.07
N VAL A 102 -8.59 9.22 -2.79
CA VAL A 102 -8.30 7.84 -2.31
C VAL A 102 -6.81 7.65 -2.00
N GLY A 103 -5.91 8.13 -2.85
CA GLY A 103 -4.48 8.05 -2.61
C GLY A 103 -4.04 8.78 -1.34
N LYS A 104 -4.59 9.99 -1.11
CA LYS A 104 -4.35 10.75 0.13
C LYS A 104 -4.84 9.97 1.35
N LEU A 105 -6.02 9.39 1.27
CA LEU A 105 -6.61 8.59 2.35
C LEU A 105 -5.71 7.40 2.72
N ILE A 106 -5.18 6.67 1.73
CA ILE A 106 -4.26 5.55 1.94
C ILE A 106 -2.97 6.01 2.63
N VAL A 107 -2.30 7.01 2.06
CA VAL A 107 -1.01 7.48 2.59
C VAL A 107 -1.18 8.05 4.00
N THR A 108 -2.20 8.88 4.25
CA THR A 108 -2.49 9.39 5.60
C THR A 108 -2.73 8.27 6.60
N SER A 109 -3.47 7.23 6.21
CA SER A 109 -3.73 6.07 7.06
C SER A 109 -2.46 5.26 7.37
N LEU A 110 -1.55 5.10 6.40
CA LEU A 110 -0.24 4.47 6.64
C LEU A 110 0.63 5.32 7.57
N LEU A 111 0.71 6.64 7.34
CA LEU A 111 1.50 7.55 8.16
C LEU A 111 1.01 7.64 9.62
N SER A 112 -0.29 7.50 9.86
CA SER A 112 -0.89 7.49 11.20
C SER A 112 -0.79 6.14 11.91
N ASN A 113 -0.36 5.07 11.21
CA ASN A 113 -0.18 3.76 11.83
C ASN A 113 0.97 3.80 12.86
N ARG A 114 0.71 3.32 14.09
CA ARG A 114 1.68 3.37 15.20
C ARG A 114 3.04 2.73 14.90
N LEU A 115 3.09 1.75 14.00
CA LEU A 115 4.33 1.07 13.61
C LEU A 115 5.16 1.88 12.59
N ILE A 116 4.56 2.92 12.00
CA ILE A 116 5.17 3.79 10.99
C ILE A 116 5.42 5.18 11.55
N ALA A 117 4.47 5.72 12.32
CA ALA A 117 4.45 7.12 12.76
C ALA A 117 5.69 7.54 13.57
N ASN A 118 6.32 6.62 14.29
CA ASN A 118 7.47 6.90 15.14
C ASN A 118 8.82 6.79 14.40
N ALA A 119 8.84 6.37 13.13
CA ALA A 119 10.09 6.32 12.38
C ALA A 119 10.63 7.75 12.13
N GLU A 120 11.93 7.94 12.35
CA GLU A 120 12.61 9.23 12.14
C GLU A 120 12.48 9.73 10.69
N LYS A 121 12.59 8.80 9.71
CA LYS A 121 12.44 9.09 8.29
C LYS A 121 11.52 8.08 7.62
N ILE A 122 10.60 8.59 6.81
CA ILE A 122 9.68 7.77 6.01
C ILE A 122 9.97 8.04 4.54
N TYR A 123 10.28 6.99 3.80
CA TYR A 123 10.64 7.05 2.38
C TYR A 123 9.49 6.57 1.50
N VAL A 124 9.44 7.12 0.29
CA VAL A 124 8.62 6.62 -0.81
C VAL A 124 9.40 6.75 -2.11
N MET A 125 9.34 5.72 -2.94
CA MET A 125 9.89 5.76 -4.29
C MET A 125 8.75 5.97 -5.29
N THR A 126 8.88 6.99 -6.13
CA THR A 126 7.86 7.32 -7.13
C THR A 126 8.51 7.84 -8.41
N THR A 127 7.94 7.49 -9.56
CA THR A 127 8.38 7.98 -10.87
C THR A 127 7.53 9.17 -11.34
N GLU A 128 6.22 9.12 -11.15
CA GLU A 128 5.28 10.09 -11.74
C GLU A 128 4.55 10.97 -10.73
N PHE A 129 4.49 10.55 -9.45
CA PHE A 129 3.62 11.17 -8.44
C PHE A 129 4.38 12.05 -7.43
N ALA A 130 5.57 12.55 -7.76
CA ALA A 130 6.37 13.37 -6.86
C ALA A 130 5.59 14.58 -6.30
N ASN A 131 4.80 15.27 -7.15
CA ASN A 131 4.00 16.41 -6.72
C ASN A 131 2.86 16.03 -5.76
N PHE A 132 2.31 14.83 -5.88
CA PHE A 132 1.33 14.31 -4.92
C PHE A 132 1.97 14.16 -3.53
N TYR A 133 3.13 13.53 -3.44
CA TYR A 133 3.84 13.33 -2.18
C TYR A 133 4.37 14.64 -1.59
N LYS A 134 4.83 15.58 -2.41
CA LYS A 134 5.23 16.93 -1.95
C LYS A 134 4.08 17.64 -1.23
N ARG A 135 2.86 17.58 -1.75
CA ARG A 135 1.67 18.16 -1.08
C ARG A 135 1.31 17.47 0.24
N MET A 136 1.88 16.29 0.50
CA MET A 136 1.73 15.55 1.76
C MET A 136 2.92 15.75 2.71
N GLY A 137 3.84 16.66 2.39
CA GLY A 137 5.01 16.98 3.22
C GLY A 137 6.28 16.21 2.90
N PHE A 138 6.27 15.31 1.91
CA PHE A 138 7.49 14.64 1.46
C PHE A 138 8.38 15.63 0.67
N GLN A 139 9.68 15.43 0.79
CA GLN A 139 10.69 16.21 0.06
C GLN A 139 11.58 15.26 -0.75
N LEU A 140 12.16 15.77 -1.83
CA LEU A 140 13.19 15.04 -2.56
C LEU A 140 14.43 14.90 -1.67
N GLU A 141 14.90 13.67 -1.50
CA GLU A 141 16.19 13.43 -0.83
C GLU A 141 17.34 13.85 -1.75
N LYS A 142 18.12 14.82 -1.31
CA LYS A 142 19.22 15.39 -2.10
C LYS A 142 20.59 14.79 -1.74
N ASN A 143 20.68 14.16 -0.58
CA ASN A 143 21.94 13.69 -0.01
C ASN A 143 22.13 12.18 -0.16
N GLN A 144 21.15 11.48 -0.74
CA GLN A 144 21.20 10.02 -0.91
C GLN A 144 20.76 9.66 -2.32
N ASN A 145 21.50 8.76 -2.96
CA ASN A 145 21.12 8.18 -4.24
C ASN A 145 20.41 6.84 -4.03
N LEU A 146 19.35 6.61 -4.77
CA LEU A 146 18.74 5.28 -4.86
C LEU A 146 19.57 4.41 -5.79
N MET A 147 20.11 3.32 -5.27
CA MET A 147 20.85 2.32 -6.02
C MET A 147 20.08 1.00 -6.01
N ILE A 148 20.11 0.26 -7.11
CA ILE A 148 19.42 -1.01 -7.25
C ILE A 148 20.38 -2.10 -7.71
N LEU A 149 20.32 -3.26 -7.05
CA LEU A 149 20.93 -4.50 -7.51
C LEU A 149 19.82 -5.44 -7.99
N LEU A 150 19.76 -5.68 -9.28
CA LEU A 150 18.82 -6.64 -9.84
C LEU A 150 19.38 -8.06 -9.64
N LYS A 151 18.60 -8.90 -8.99
CA LYS A 151 18.89 -10.33 -8.89
C LYS A 151 18.06 -11.07 -9.92
N ASN A 152 18.73 -11.83 -10.78
CA ASN A 152 18.01 -12.79 -11.62
C ASN A 152 17.39 -13.82 -10.70
N ASN A 153 16.07 -13.78 -10.54
CA ASN A 153 15.37 -14.92 -9.94
C ASN A 153 15.37 -16.04 -10.98
N PRO A 154 15.88 -17.24 -10.64
CA PRO A 154 15.76 -18.42 -11.49
C PRO A 154 14.30 -18.79 -11.72
#